data_b127712bc0c21515e8848e2e7ea1aa23
#
_entry.id   b127712bc0c21515e8848e2e7ea1aa23
#
_cell.length_a   1.000
_cell.length_b   1.000
_cell.length_c   1.000
_cell.angle_alpha   90.00
_cell.angle_beta   90.00
_cell.angle_gamma   90.00
#
_symmetry.space_group_name_H-M   'P 1'
#
loop_
_entity.id
_entity.type
_entity.pdbx_description
1 polymer ?
#
loop_
_entity_poly.entity_id
_entity_poly.type
_entity_poly.pdbx_seq_one_letter_code
_entity_poly.pdbx_strand_id
1 'polypeptide(L)'
;MNTRIERDTFGPIEVPADRLWGAQTQRSLQNFDISGERQAPELIRALAQVKRASAVVNQALGLQDAAKTEAIVKAADEVIAGRHAGEFPLVVWQTGSGTQTNMNVNEVLANRASELLGGVRGEGRLVHPNDDVNRSQSSNDVFPTAMHVAAVQALTQRLLPPLRALRATLQAKAEAFDGIVKIGRTHLQDATPLTLGQEVSGWVAQLAHGERHLLAALPHLHELALGGTAVGTGLDRKSVV
;
A
#
# COMPACT_ATOMS: atom_id res chain seq x y z
N MET A 1 10.20 -22.59 19.72
CA MET A 1 10.76 -21.57 18.79
C MET A 1 11.63 -20.64 19.61
N ASN A 2 12.75 -20.16 19.08
CA ASN A 2 13.56 -19.18 19.78
C ASN A 2 12.87 -17.81 19.72
N THR A 3 12.76 -17.12 20.86
CA THR A 3 12.12 -15.81 20.99
C THR A 3 13.13 -14.77 21.47
N ARG A 4 12.85 -13.50 21.20
CA ARG A 4 13.52 -12.36 21.81
C ARG A 4 12.48 -11.49 22.53
N ILE A 5 12.92 -10.78 23.56
CA ILE A 5 12.06 -9.81 24.26
C ILE A 5 12.14 -8.48 23.52
N GLU A 6 10.98 -7.91 23.24
CA GLU A 6 10.84 -6.51 22.82
C GLU A 6 9.94 -5.74 23.79
N ARG A 7 10.03 -4.42 23.78
CA ARG A 7 9.25 -3.56 24.67
C ARG A 7 8.54 -2.47 23.91
N ASP A 8 7.35 -2.15 24.38
CA ASP A 8 6.60 -0.96 24.01
C ASP A 8 6.02 -0.30 25.28
N THR A 9 5.11 0.65 25.11
CA THR A 9 4.45 1.35 26.23
C THR A 9 3.59 0.43 27.13
N PHE A 10 3.22 -0.75 26.63
CA PHE A 10 2.46 -1.76 27.40
C PHE A 10 3.36 -2.78 28.09
N GLY A 11 4.68 -2.65 27.98
CA GLY A 11 5.65 -3.52 28.62
C GLY A 11 6.28 -4.56 27.71
N PRO A 12 6.97 -5.57 28.27
CA PRO A 12 7.67 -6.57 27.50
C PRO A 12 6.73 -7.56 26.80
N ILE A 13 7.16 -8.07 25.67
CA ILE A 13 6.47 -9.12 24.91
C ILE A 13 7.50 -9.99 24.18
N GLU A 14 7.23 -11.28 24.09
CA GLU A 14 8.04 -12.20 23.30
C GLU A 14 7.69 -12.12 21.81
N VAL A 15 8.72 -11.96 20.97
CA VAL A 15 8.62 -11.94 19.51
C VAL A 15 9.51 -13.06 18.95
N PRO A 16 9.11 -13.82 17.93
CA PRO A 16 9.97 -14.83 17.32
C PRO A 16 11.30 -14.21 16.87
N ALA A 17 12.42 -14.83 17.26
CA ALA A 17 13.75 -14.24 17.08
C ALA A 17 14.15 -14.07 15.61
N ASP A 18 13.60 -14.88 14.71
CA ASP A 18 13.83 -14.86 13.27
C ASP A 18 13.05 -13.77 12.51
N ARG A 19 12.07 -13.14 13.17
CA ARG A 19 11.18 -12.16 12.54
C ARG A 19 11.74 -10.74 12.63
N LEU A 20 11.41 -9.91 11.61
CA LEU A 20 11.78 -8.50 11.57
C LEU A 20 10.76 -7.59 12.28
N TRP A 21 9.52 -8.03 12.47
CA TRP A 21 8.56 -7.22 13.21
C TRP A 21 8.90 -7.14 14.71
N GLY A 22 8.27 -6.20 15.41
CA GLY A 22 8.52 -5.93 16.82
C GLY A 22 7.29 -6.10 17.70
N ALA A 23 7.31 -5.40 18.85
CA ALA A 23 6.30 -5.52 19.90
C ALA A 23 4.90 -5.14 19.45
N GLN A 24 4.73 -4.04 18.71
CA GLN A 24 3.43 -3.54 18.28
C GLN A 24 2.75 -4.52 17.33
N THR A 25 3.49 -5.07 16.37
CA THR A 25 2.99 -6.10 15.45
C THR A 25 2.62 -7.37 16.21
N GLN A 26 3.46 -7.81 17.14
CA GLN A 26 3.20 -9.02 17.92
C GLN A 26 1.94 -8.89 18.78
N ARG A 27 1.70 -7.71 19.38
CA ARG A 27 0.44 -7.46 20.11
C ARG A 27 -0.76 -7.46 19.18
N SER A 28 -0.63 -6.86 17.99
CA SER A 28 -1.70 -6.85 17.00
C SER A 28 -2.10 -8.27 16.58
N LEU A 29 -1.13 -9.16 16.38
CA LEU A 29 -1.39 -10.58 16.09
C LEU A 29 -2.15 -11.30 17.20
N GLN A 30 -1.90 -10.93 18.48
CA GLN A 30 -2.59 -11.52 19.63
C GLN A 30 -4.00 -10.93 19.81
N ASN A 31 -4.18 -9.63 19.53
CA ASN A 31 -5.43 -8.92 19.80
C ASN A 31 -6.45 -9.06 18.67
N PHE A 32 -6.02 -9.24 17.43
CA PHE A 32 -6.85 -9.25 16.24
C PHE A 32 -6.73 -10.58 15.47
N ASP A 33 -7.14 -11.66 16.11
CA ASP A 33 -7.26 -12.98 15.47
C ASP A 33 -8.63 -13.10 14.77
N ILE A 34 -8.85 -12.25 13.77
CA ILE A 34 -10.12 -12.12 13.05
C ILE A 34 -9.84 -12.33 11.56
N SER A 35 -10.43 -13.39 10.96
CA SER A 35 -10.28 -13.66 9.55
C SER A 35 -8.83 -14.04 9.14
N GLY A 36 -8.63 -14.40 7.89
CA GLY A 36 -7.30 -14.64 7.29
C GLY A 36 -6.90 -13.59 6.26
N GLU A 37 -7.75 -12.58 6.03
CA GLU A 37 -7.53 -11.53 5.03
C GLU A 37 -6.42 -10.58 5.49
N ARG A 38 -5.39 -10.44 4.66
CA ARG A 38 -4.24 -9.57 4.94
C ARG A 38 -4.24 -8.33 4.10
N GLN A 39 -3.44 -7.35 4.51
CA GLN A 39 -3.24 -6.13 3.73
C GLN A 39 -2.68 -6.45 2.34
N ALA A 40 -3.18 -5.73 1.33
CA ALA A 40 -2.71 -5.90 -0.03
C ALA A 40 -1.20 -5.59 -0.14
N PRO A 41 -0.41 -6.43 -0.85
CA PRO A 41 1.03 -6.18 -1.04
C PRO A 41 1.34 -4.80 -1.64
N GLU A 42 0.43 -4.28 -2.47
CA GLU A 42 0.53 -2.94 -3.05
C GLU A 42 0.51 -1.84 -1.98
N LEU A 43 -0.32 -2.00 -0.94
CA LEU A 43 -0.38 -1.06 0.18
C LEU A 43 0.91 -1.09 1.02
N ILE A 44 1.43 -2.29 1.31
CA ILE A 44 2.70 -2.44 2.03
C ILE A 44 3.84 -1.80 1.24
N ARG A 45 3.88 -2.02 -0.08
CA ARG A 45 4.86 -1.39 -0.98
C ARG A 45 4.75 0.13 -0.96
N ALA A 46 3.53 0.66 -1.02
CA ALA A 46 3.29 2.11 -0.97
C ALA A 46 3.70 2.72 0.39
N LEU A 47 3.42 2.03 1.50
CA LEU A 47 3.92 2.45 2.82
C LEU A 47 5.46 2.52 2.83
N ALA A 48 6.14 1.49 2.32
CA ALA A 48 7.60 1.49 2.23
C ALA A 48 8.13 2.64 1.35
N GLN A 49 7.45 2.97 0.24
CA GLN A 49 7.78 4.13 -0.61
C GLN A 49 7.65 5.45 0.14
N VAL A 50 6.58 5.63 0.92
CA VAL A 50 6.39 6.82 1.76
C VAL A 50 7.48 6.92 2.81
N LYS A 51 7.81 5.83 3.53
CA LYS A 51 8.90 5.82 4.53
C LYS A 51 10.25 6.16 3.92
N ARG A 52 10.54 5.59 2.76
CA ARG A 52 11.75 5.89 1.99
C ARG A 52 11.87 7.37 1.65
N ALA A 53 10.79 7.96 1.09
CA ALA A 53 10.76 9.37 0.73
C ALA A 53 10.91 10.28 1.96
N SER A 54 10.20 9.96 3.05
CA SER A 54 10.27 10.71 4.31
C SER A 54 11.68 10.70 4.92
N ALA A 55 12.38 9.55 4.89
CA ALA A 55 13.74 9.44 5.39
C ALA A 55 14.70 10.36 4.60
N VAL A 56 14.60 10.36 3.26
CA VAL A 56 15.41 11.22 2.38
C VAL A 56 15.16 12.69 2.66
N VAL A 57 13.88 13.09 2.79
CA VAL A 57 13.51 14.49 3.09
C VAL A 57 13.99 14.91 4.47
N ASN A 58 13.80 14.06 5.50
CA ASN A 58 14.27 14.35 6.86
C ASN A 58 15.79 14.52 6.92
N GLN A 59 16.55 13.74 6.16
CA GLN A 59 18.01 13.93 6.04
C GLN A 59 18.34 15.27 5.37
N ALA A 60 17.69 15.61 4.25
CA ALA A 60 17.92 16.86 3.53
C ALA A 60 17.62 18.10 4.40
N LEU A 61 16.67 17.97 5.34
CA LEU A 61 16.33 19.01 6.33
C LEU A 61 17.24 18.99 7.57
N GLY A 62 18.23 18.10 7.64
CA GLY A 62 19.12 17.97 8.80
C GLY A 62 18.47 17.33 10.04
N LEU A 63 17.30 16.72 9.89
CA LEU A 63 16.56 16.11 10.98
C LEU A 63 16.95 14.63 11.23
N GLN A 64 17.67 14.01 10.31
CA GLN A 64 18.03 12.59 10.39
C GLN A 64 19.47 12.34 9.97
N ASP A 65 20.14 11.44 10.66
CA ASP A 65 21.51 11.01 10.36
C ASP A 65 21.62 10.34 8.99
N ALA A 66 22.72 10.61 8.28
CA ALA A 66 22.93 10.10 6.92
C ALA A 66 23.05 8.57 6.86
N ALA A 67 23.76 7.95 7.82
CA ALA A 67 23.97 6.50 7.83
C ALA A 67 22.65 5.77 8.13
N LYS A 68 21.86 6.29 9.09
CA LYS A 68 20.50 5.76 9.37
C LYS A 68 19.59 5.91 8.17
N THR A 69 19.61 7.07 7.49
CA THR A 69 18.81 7.30 6.29
C THR A 69 19.16 6.30 5.19
N GLU A 70 20.42 6.11 4.90
CA GLU A 70 20.85 5.14 3.88
C GLU A 70 20.39 3.71 4.22
N ALA A 71 20.47 3.31 5.49
CA ALA A 71 20.03 2.01 5.93
C ALA A 71 18.50 1.85 5.83
N ILE A 72 17.71 2.89 6.19
CA ILE A 72 16.25 2.89 6.05
C ILE A 72 15.86 2.81 4.56
N VAL A 73 16.51 3.58 3.70
CA VAL A 73 16.28 3.56 2.25
C VAL A 73 16.54 2.17 1.68
N LYS A 74 17.67 1.53 2.03
CA LYS A 74 18.01 0.17 1.58
C LYS A 74 16.97 -0.85 2.08
N ALA A 75 16.57 -0.78 3.34
CA ALA A 75 15.52 -1.65 3.90
C ALA A 75 14.17 -1.45 3.19
N ALA A 76 13.78 -0.20 2.91
CA ALA A 76 12.57 0.11 2.17
C ALA A 76 12.62 -0.41 0.73
N ASP A 77 13.76 -0.27 0.04
CA ASP A 77 13.96 -0.78 -1.32
C ASP A 77 13.85 -2.32 -1.35
N GLU A 78 14.28 -3.03 -0.30
CA GLU A 78 14.07 -4.47 -0.16
C GLU A 78 12.58 -4.84 -0.08
N VAL A 79 11.79 -4.10 0.70
CA VAL A 79 10.34 -4.30 0.81
C VAL A 79 9.63 -3.95 -0.50
N ILE A 80 9.99 -2.84 -1.14
CA ILE A 80 9.44 -2.41 -2.45
C ILE A 80 9.70 -3.48 -3.53
N ALA A 81 10.87 -4.12 -3.49
CA ALA A 81 11.23 -5.23 -4.38
C ALA A 81 10.51 -6.55 -4.06
N GLY A 82 9.63 -6.58 -3.04
CA GLY A 82 8.88 -7.77 -2.64
C GLY A 82 9.66 -8.74 -1.75
N ARG A 83 10.85 -8.37 -1.29
CA ARG A 83 11.57 -9.12 -0.26
C ARG A 83 10.86 -8.93 1.09
N HIS A 84 10.99 -9.87 2.00
CA HIS A 84 10.39 -9.81 3.34
C HIS A 84 8.84 -9.86 3.35
N ALA A 85 8.18 -10.41 2.32
CA ALA A 85 6.71 -10.47 2.26
C ALA A 85 6.08 -11.18 3.48
N GLY A 86 6.77 -12.16 4.06
CA GLY A 86 6.32 -12.87 5.28
C GLY A 86 6.38 -12.05 6.57
N GLU A 87 6.94 -10.84 6.53
CA GLU A 87 7.08 -9.95 7.69
C GLU A 87 5.86 -9.02 7.90
N PHE A 88 4.83 -9.13 7.03
CA PHE A 88 3.59 -8.33 7.09
C PHE A 88 2.37 -9.23 7.34
N PRO A 89 2.28 -9.87 8.53
CA PRO A 89 1.28 -10.90 8.79
C PRO A 89 -0.07 -10.35 9.24
N LEU A 90 -0.22 -9.03 9.42
CA LEU A 90 -1.41 -8.46 10.04
C LEU A 90 -2.64 -8.57 9.14
N VAL A 91 -3.78 -8.87 9.78
CA VAL A 91 -5.08 -8.92 9.12
C VAL A 91 -5.61 -7.52 8.82
N VAL A 92 -6.54 -7.40 7.86
CA VAL A 92 -7.22 -6.13 7.55
C VAL A 92 -8.15 -5.71 8.67
N TRP A 93 -8.70 -6.65 9.43
CA TRP A 93 -9.60 -6.45 10.57
C TRP A 93 -8.83 -6.07 11.84
N GLN A 94 -8.24 -4.90 11.82
CA GLN A 94 -7.55 -4.23 12.90
C GLN A 94 -8.24 -2.90 13.22
N THR A 95 -7.61 -1.96 13.95
CA THR A 95 -8.18 -0.62 14.16
C THR A 95 -8.32 0.11 12.81
N GLY A 96 -9.41 0.87 12.65
CA GLY A 96 -9.77 1.53 11.38
C GLY A 96 -8.79 2.61 10.93
N SER A 97 -7.87 3.06 11.80
CA SER A 97 -6.84 4.06 11.49
C SER A 97 -5.62 3.51 10.72
N GLY A 98 -5.49 2.17 10.59
CA GLY A 98 -4.34 1.52 9.96
C GLY A 98 -3.03 1.62 10.77
N THR A 99 -3.10 2.02 12.04
CA THR A 99 -1.92 2.23 12.89
C THR A 99 -1.08 0.97 13.04
N GLN A 100 -1.70 -0.20 13.22
CA GLN A 100 -0.96 -1.46 13.37
C GLN A 100 -0.14 -1.79 12.13
N THR A 101 -0.71 -1.61 10.94
CA THR A 101 0.00 -1.83 9.68
C THR A 101 1.13 -0.81 9.48
N ASN A 102 0.91 0.46 9.80
CA ASN A 102 1.97 1.48 9.77
C ASN A 102 3.11 1.11 10.73
N MET A 103 2.79 0.67 11.95
CA MET A 103 3.79 0.24 12.94
C MET A 103 4.51 -1.03 12.49
N ASN A 104 3.83 -1.99 11.88
CA ASN A 104 4.46 -3.17 11.33
C ASN A 104 5.53 -2.81 10.29
N VAL A 105 5.22 -1.92 9.35
CA VAL A 105 6.21 -1.44 8.37
C VAL A 105 7.36 -0.72 9.08
N ASN A 106 7.08 0.16 10.06
CA ASN A 106 8.12 0.85 10.82
C ASN A 106 9.06 -0.11 11.54
N GLU A 107 8.52 -1.14 12.20
CA GLU A 107 9.31 -2.14 12.95
C GLU A 107 10.17 -2.99 12.03
N VAL A 108 9.61 -3.46 10.91
CA VAL A 108 10.34 -4.25 9.90
C VAL A 108 11.49 -3.43 9.32
N LEU A 109 11.23 -2.19 8.90
CA LEU A 109 12.27 -1.31 8.36
C LEU A 109 13.33 -0.96 9.40
N ALA A 110 12.95 -0.69 10.65
CA ALA A 110 13.88 -0.34 11.71
C ALA A 110 14.82 -1.50 12.06
N ASN A 111 14.28 -2.71 12.23
CA ASN A 111 15.09 -3.88 12.52
C ASN A 111 16.00 -4.25 11.34
N ARG A 112 15.48 -4.19 10.10
CA ARG A 112 16.30 -4.45 8.92
C ARG A 112 17.39 -3.41 8.72
N ALA A 113 17.08 -2.12 8.89
CA ALA A 113 18.06 -1.04 8.83
C ALA A 113 19.14 -1.19 9.91
N SER A 114 18.77 -1.62 11.12
CA SER A 114 19.73 -1.90 12.20
C SER A 114 20.71 -3.02 11.81
N GLU A 115 20.24 -4.11 11.18
CA GLU A 115 21.11 -5.16 10.67
C GLU A 115 22.07 -4.66 9.59
N LEU A 116 21.59 -3.80 8.68
CA LEU A 116 22.41 -3.20 7.62
C LEU A 116 23.51 -2.29 8.18
N LEU A 117 23.32 -1.75 9.37
CA LEU A 117 24.32 -0.98 10.13
C LEU A 117 25.25 -1.85 11.02
N GLY A 118 25.10 -3.18 10.99
CA GLY A 118 25.86 -4.09 11.83
C GLY A 118 25.33 -4.24 13.26
N GLY A 119 24.12 -3.72 13.53
CA GLY A 119 23.42 -3.87 14.80
C GLY A 119 22.53 -5.12 14.87
N VAL A 120 21.69 -5.19 15.88
CA VAL A 120 20.80 -6.32 16.16
C VAL A 120 19.33 -5.89 16.08
N ARG A 121 18.42 -6.88 16.03
CA ARG A 121 16.98 -6.68 16.15
C ARG A 121 16.58 -6.45 17.61
N GLY A 122 15.45 -5.80 17.83
CA GLY A 122 14.85 -5.65 19.16
C GLY A 122 15.45 -4.52 19.99
N GLU A 123 15.59 -4.70 21.30
CA GLU A 123 15.99 -3.63 22.22
C GLU A 123 17.35 -2.99 21.89
N GLY A 124 18.28 -3.74 21.29
CA GLY A 124 19.59 -3.22 20.89
C GLY A 124 19.65 -2.62 19.50
N ARG A 125 18.51 -2.34 18.85
CA ARG A 125 18.46 -1.79 17.49
C ARG A 125 19.07 -0.38 17.43
N LEU A 126 19.76 -0.10 16.32
CA LEU A 126 20.37 1.19 16.04
C LEU A 126 19.41 2.20 15.41
N VAL A 127 18.33 1.71 14.78
CA VAL A 127 17.29 2.50 14.13
C VAL A 127 15.96 2.27 14.85
N HIS A 128 15.32 3.35 15.32
CA HIS A 128 14.08 3.25 16.08
C HIS A 128 12.85 3.37 15.18
N PRO A 129 11.78 2.51 15.34
CA PRO A 129 10.60 2.53 14.49
C PRO A 129 9.87 3.87 14.47
N ASN A 130 9.71 4.51 15.63
CA ASN A 130 9.02 5.79 15.76
C ASN A 130 9.94 7.00 15.51
N ASP A 131 11.14 6.98 16.12
CA ASP A 131 11.96 8.18 16.16
C ASP A 131 12.80 8.39 14.89
N ASP A 132 13.10 7.29 14.16
CA ASP A 132 13.84 7.35 12.91
C ASP A 132 12.92 7.07 11.69
N VAL A 133 12.24 5.89 11.64
CA VAL A 133 11.46 5.48 10.45
C VAL A 133 10.18 6.30 10.29
N ASN A 134 9.49 6.62 11.41
CA ASN A 134 8.24 7.37 11.41
C ASN A 134 8.44 8.86 11.73
N ARG A 135 9.65 9.36 11.64
CA ARG A 135 9.95 10.78 11.95
C ARG A 135 9.13 11.72 11.09
N SER A 136 8.56 12.76 11.72
CA SER A 136 7.70 13.78 11.09
C SER A 136 6.43 13.23 10.43
N GLN A 137 5.93 12.09 10.90
CA GLN A 137 4.79 11.37 10.32
C GLN A 137 3.82 10.93 11.41
N SER A 138 2.57 10.68 11.00
CA SER A 138 1.53 10.02 11.80
C SER A 138 0.91 8.89 10.98
N SER A 139 0.34 7.88 11.63
CA SER A 139 -0.49 6.89 10.91
C SER A 139 -1.68 7.54 10.21
N ASN A 140 -2.20 8.64 10.79
CA ASN A 140 -3.38 9.34 10.28
C ASN A 140 -3.15 10.02 8.92
N ASP A 141 -1.92 10.42 8.59
CA ASP A 141 -1.58 10.99 7.29
C ASP A 141 -0.86 10.00 6.36
N VAL A 142 -0.01 9.14 6.89
CA VAL A 142 0.77 8.16 6.11
C VAL A 142 -0.09 7.06 5.53
N PHE A 143 -1.02 6.50 6.31
CA PHE A 143 -1.82 5.37 5.85
C PHE A 143 -2.75 5.74 4.67
N PRO A 144 -3.56 6.82 4.75
CA PRO A 144 -4.35 7.25 3.59
C PRO A 144 -3.48 7.70 2.40
N THR A 145 -2.33 8.31 2.64
CA THR A 145 -1.36 8.60 1.57
C THR A 145 -0.92 7.32 0.86
N ALA A 146 -0.56 6.28 1.60
CA ALA A 146 -0.18 4.99 1.01
C ALA A 146 -1.34 4.32 0.25
N MET A 147 -2.58 4.43 0.73
CA MET A 147 -3.77 3.97 0.01
C MET A 147 -3.91 4.66 -1.36
N HIS A 148 -3.76 5.98 -1.40
CA HIS A 148 -3.80 6.76 -2.65
C HIS A 148 -2.68 6.36 -3.60
N VAL A 149 -1.43 6.28 -3.13
CA VAL A 149 -0.28 5.85 -3.93
C VAL A 149 -0.49 4.44 -4.50
N ALA A 150 -0.92 3.49 -3.68
CA ALA A 150 -1.21 2.13 -4.11
C ALA A 150 -2.31 2.07 -5.17
N ALA A 151 -3.41 2.84 -4.97
CA ALA A 151 -4.52 2.91 -5.91
C ALA A 151 -4.09 3.50 -7.27
N VAL A 152 -3.36 4.62 -7.26
CA VAL A 152 -2.84 5.25 -8.49
C VAL A 152 -1.94 4.28 -9.25
N GLN A 153 -0.99 3.62 -8.58
CA GLN A 153 -0.10 2.65 -9.21
C GLN A 153 -0.87 1.46 -9.79
N ALA A 154 -1.84 0.91 -9.07
CA ALA A 154 -2.67 -0.19 -9.55
C ALA A 154 -3.51 0.22 -10.76
N LEU A 155 -4.14 1.39 -10.73
CA LEU A 155 -4.95 1.91 -11.83
C LEU A 155 -4.09 2.14 -13.09
N THR A 156 -2.98 2.87 -12.95
CA THR A 156 -2.19 3.33 -14.10
C THR A 156 -1.32 2.23 -14.70
N GLN A 157 -0.78 1.33 -13.88
CA GLN A 157 0.20 0.33 -14.32
C GLN A 157 -0.41 -1.06 -14.58
N ARG A 158 -1.52 -1.40 -13.89
CA ARG A 158 -2.07 -2.76 -13.94
C ARG A 158 -3.48 -2.83 -14.54
N LEU A 159 -4.34 -1.82 -14.34
CA LEU A 159 -5.72 -1.86 -14.82
C LEU A 159 -5.89 -1.18 -16.18
N LEU A 160 -5.47 0.06 -16.35
CA LEU A 160 -5.70 0.81 -17.58
C LEU A 160 -5.07 0.18 -18.83
N PRO A 161 -3.82 -0.34 -18.80
CA PRO A 161 -3.24 -0.96 -20.00
C PRO A 161 -4.03 -2.17 -20.52
N PRO A 162 -4.36 -3.21 -19.72
CA PRO A 162 -5.14 -4.35 -20.21
C PRO A 162 -6.60 -3.98 -20.52
N LEU A 163 -7.20 -2.99 -19.86
CA LEU A 163 -8.53 -2.50 -20.19
C LEU A 163 -8.55 -1.90 -21.61
N ARG A 164 -7.54 -1.08 -21.95
CA ARG A 164 -7.37 -0.52 -23.29
C ARG A 164 -7.14 -1.60 -24.35
N ALA A 165 -6.32 -2.59 -24.04
CA ALA A 165 -6.06 -3.72 -24.94
C ALA A 165 -7.34 -4.54 -25.19
N LEU A 166 -8.12 -4.82 -24.13
CA LEU A 166 -9.41 -5.50 -24.27
C LEU A 166 -10.38 -4.68 -25.13
N ARG A 167 -10.50 -3.37 -24.88
CA ARG A 167 -11.35 -2.48 -25.67
C ARG A 167 -10.97 -2.48 -27.14
N ALA A 168 -9.68 -2.41 -27.46
CA ALA A 168 -9.19 -2.45 -28.84
C ALA A 168 -9.52 -3.79 -29.54
N THR A 169 -9.36 -4.91 -28.83
CA THR A 169 -9.71 -6.24 -29.32
C THR A 169 -11.21 -6.34 -29.62
N LEU A 170 -12.05 -5.87 -28.71
CA LEU A 170 -13.51 -5.89 -28.90
C LEU A 170 -13.95 -4.93 -30.02
N GLN A 171 -13.31 -3.78 -30.18
CA GLN A 171 -13.56 -2.85 -31.28
C GLN A 171 -13.30 -3.52 -32.62
N ALA A 172 -12.16 -4.18 -32.80
CA ALA A 172 -11.84 -4.92 -34.03
C ALA A 172 -12.85 -6.06 -34.30
N LYS A 173 -13.35 -6.73 -33.25
CA LYS A 173 -14.40 -7.74 -33.37
C LYS A 173 -15.75 -7.14 -33.74
N ALA A 174 -16.12 -5.98 -33.18
CA ALA A 174 -17.34 -5.27 -33.56
C ALA A 174 -17.36 -4.93 -35.07
N GLU A 175 -16.25 -4.43 -35.59
CA GLU A 175 -16.09 -4.12 -36.99
C GLU A 175 -16.15 -5.39 -37.87
N ALA A 176 -15.44 -6.44 -37.51
CA ALA A 176 -15.43 -7.70 -38.26
C ALA A 176 -16.80 -8.42 -38.27
N PHE A 177 -17.63 -8.20 -37.27
CA PHE A 177 -18.92 -8.89 -37.12
C PHE A 177 -20.12 -7.99 -37.48
N ASP A 178 -19.91 -6.81 -38.02
CA ASP A 178 -20.98 -5.86 -38.35
C ASP A 178 -21.96 -6.40 -39.40
N GLY A 179 -21.51 -7.26 -40.30
CA GLY A 179 -22.36 -7.94 -41.28
C GLY A 179 -23.13 -9.18 -40.77
N ILE A 180 -22.91 -9.62 -39.56
CA ILE A 180 -23.52 -10.85 -39.04
C ILE A 180 -24.84 -10.51 -38.30
N VAL A 181 -25.96 -10.75 -38.95
CA VAL A 181 -27.31 -10.52 -38.39
C VAL A 181 -27.66 -11.62 -37.41
N LYS A 182 -28.13 -11.24 -36.24
CA LYS A 182 -28.64 -12.11 -35.15
C LYS A 182 -29.95 -11.59 -34.58
N ILE A 183 -30.67 -12.44 -33.87
CA ILE A 183 -31.83 -12.00 -33.10
C ILE A 183 -31.40 -11.26 -31.83
N GLY A 184 -32.03 -10.12 -31.54
CA GLY A 184 -31.96 -9.46 -30.25
C GLY A 184 -32.78 -10.22 -29.20
N ARG A 185 -32.52 -9.94 -27.91
CA ARG A 185 -33.21 -10.62 -26.82
C ARG A 185 -33.47 -9.65 -25.67
N THR A 186 -34.74 -9.60 -25.25
CA THR A 186 -35.19 -8.85 -24.07
C THR A 186 -36.13 -9.74 -23.25
N HIS A 187 -36.09 -9.62 -21.94
CA HIS A 187 -36.92 -10.46 -21.04
C HIS A 187 -36.86 -11.95 -21.37
N LEU A 188 -35.69 -12.45 -21.81
CA LEU A 188 -35.48 -13.85 -22.24
C LEU A 188 -36.32 -14.27 -23.47
N GLN A 189 -36.92 -13.31 -24.19
CA GLN A 189 -37.71 -13.50 -25.41
C GLN A 189 -36.98 -12.92 -26.63
N ASP A 190 -37.30 -13.45 -27.80
CA ASP A 190 -36.82 -12.91 -29.06
C ASP A 190 -37.33 -11.48 -29.25
N ALA A 191 -36.43 -10.59 -29.61
CA ALA A 191 -36.72 -9.19 -29.89
C ALA A 191 -36.34 -8.83 -31.34
N THR A 192 -36.16 -7.56 -31.63
CA THR A 192 -35.78 -7.11 -32.98
C THR A 192 -34.38 -7.58 -33.36
N PRO A 193 -34.12 -7.87 -34.66
CA PRO A 193 -32.79 -8.20 -35.13
C PRO A 193 -31.79 -7.07 -34.91
N LEU A 194 -30.52 -7.43 -34.68
CA LEU A 194 -29.37 -6.53 -34.70
C LEU A 194 -28.15 -7.29 -35.27
N THR A 195 -27.06 -6.60 -35.50
CA THR A 195 -25.82 -7.29 -35.84
C THR A 195 -25.03 -7.72 -34.63
N LEU A 196 -24.23 -8.76 -34.74
CA LEU A 196 -23.29 -9.17 -33.69
C LEU A 196 -22.27 -8.06 -33.41
N GLY A 197 -21.87 -7.31 -34.44
CA GLY A 197 -21.03 -6.11 -34.29
C GLY A 197 -21.68 -5.05 -33.40
N GLN A 198 -22.98 -4.79 -33.59
CA GLN A 198 -23.73 -3.84 -32.74
C GLN A 198 -23.77 -4.30 -31.27
N GLU A 199 -23.97 -5.60 -31.00
CA GLU A 199 -23.94 -6.13 -29.63
C GLU A 199 -22.56 -5.91 -28.99
N VAL A 200 -21.48 -6.27 -29.68
CA VAL A 200 -20.10 -6.09 -29.19
C VAL A 200 -19.76 -4.60 -29.00
N SER A 201 -20.25 -3.72 -29.88
CA SER A 201 -20.01 -2.27 -29.76
C SER A 201 -20.55 -1.68 -28.45
N GLY A 202 -21.63 -2.26 -27.89
CA GLY A 202 -22.12 -1.89 -26.58
C GLY A 202 -21.11 -2.14 -25.47
N TRP A 203 -20.38 -3.27 -25.50
CA TRP A 203 -19.32 -3.57 -24.53
C TRP A 203 -18.12 -2.65 -24.70
N VAL A 204 -17.76 -2.32 -25.95
CA VAL A 204 -16.70 -1.33 -26.26
C VAL A 204 -17.05 0.02 -25.64
N ALA A 205 -18.29 0.47 -25.78
CA ALA A 205 -18.76 1.72 -25.18
C ALA A 205 -18.70 1.69 -23.65
N GLN A 206 -19.11 0.58 -23.02
CA GLN A 206 -19.03 0.41 -21.56
C GLN A 206 -17.58 0.51 -21.05
N LEU A 207 -16.61 -0.15 -21.72
CA LEU A 207 -15.20 -0.06 -21.36
C LEU A 207 -14.65 1.37 -21.55
N ALA A 208 -15.04 2.06 -22.61
CA ALA A 208 -14.65 3.45 -22.85
C ALA A 208 -15.20 4.41 -21.78
N HIS A 209 -16.44 4.19 -21.32
CA HIS A 209 -17.04 4.95 -20.22
C HIS A 209 -16.35 4.65 -18.89
N GLY A 210 -16.10 3.36 -18.60
CA GLY A 210 -15.36 2.95 -17.39
C GLY A 210 -13.97 3.57 -17.33
N GLU A 211 -13.22 3.59 -18.45
CA GLU A 211 -11.92 4.25 -18.54
C GLU A 211 -12.00 5.74 -18.21
N ARG A 212 -12.99 6.47 -18.77
CA ARG A 212 -13.18 7.90 -18.46
C ARG A 212 -13.46 8.15 -16.97
N HIS A 213 -14.28 7.31 -16.33
CA HIS A 213 -14.58 7.43 -14.91
C HIS A 213 -13.33 7.20 -14.06
N LEU A 214 -12.52 6.16 -14.39
CA LEU A 214 -11.25 5.88 -13.68
C LEU A 214 -10.27 7.05 -13.83
N LEU A 215 -10.12 7.59 -15.05
CA LEU A 215 -9.24 8.73 -15.30
C LEU A 215 -9.71 10.01 -14.59
N ALA A 216 -11.02 10.23 -14.49
CA ALA A 216 -11.59 11.37 -13.76
C ALA A 216 -11.37 11.29 -12.23
N ALA A 217 -11.19 10.09 -11.67
CA ALA A 217 -10.89 9.92 -10.25
C ALA A 217 -9.41 10.17 -9.91
N LEU A 218 -8.48 10.05 -10.86
CA LEU A 218 -7.04 10.16 -10.61
C LEU A 218 -6.61 11.51 -9.98
N PRO A 219 -7.11 12.69 -10.41
CA PRO A 219 -6.74 13.96 -9.79
C PRO A 219 -6.99 13.98 -8.27
N HIS A 220 -8.11 13.42 -7.82
CA HIS A 220 -8.43 13.34 -6.38
C HIS A 220 -7.51 12.37 -5.62
N LEU A 221 -7.05 11.31 -6.28
CA LEU A 221 -6.08 10.37 -5.68
C LEU A 221 -4.65 10.95 -5.63
N HIS A 222 -4.36 12.01 -6.38
CA HIS A 222 -3.08 12.71 -6.31
C HIS A 222 -2.99 13.70 -5.13
N GLU A 223 -4.11 14.00 -4.49
CA GLU A 223 -4.14 14.80 -3.26
C GLU A 223 -3.77 13.89 -2.08
N LEU A 224 -2.66 14.18 -1.42
CA LEU A 224 -2.12 13.34 -0.36
C LEU A 224 -2.31 14.01 1.01
N ALA A 225 -2.64 13.20 2.02
CA ALA A 225 -2.76 13.65 3.40
C ALA A 225 -1.40 13.87 4.09
N LEU A 226 -0.30 13.39 3.49
CA LEU A 226 1.05 13.44 4.06
C LEU A 226 1.45 14.87 4.40
N GLY A 227 1.97 15.07 5.62
CA GLY A 227 2.30 16.36 6.18
C GLY A 227 1.22 16.95 7.09
N GLY A 228 -0.02 16.41 7.06
CA GLY A 228 -1.08 16.81 7.99
C GLY A 228 -0.87 16.30 9.42
N THR A 229 -0.04 15.30 9.60
CA THR A 229 0.23 14.62 10.87
C THR A 229 -1.03 14.06 11.53
N ALA A 230 -1.21 14.16 12.85
CA ALA A 230 -2.29 13.49 13.57
C ALA A 230 -3.69 14.09 13.30
N VAL A 231 -3.77 15.41 13.12
CA VAL A 231 -5.04 16.16 13.07
C VAL A 231 -5.14 17.18 11.93
N GLY A 232 -4.25 17.11 10.96
CA GLY A 232 -4.27 17.98 9.78
C GLY A 232 -3.60 19.34 9.96
N THR A 233 -2.96 19.61 11.09
CA THR A 233 -2.32 20.90 11.40
C THR A 233 -0.83 20.96 11.04
N GLY A 234 -0.24 19.84 10.67
CA GLY A 234 1.20 19.71 10.43
C GLY A 234 2.05 19.66 11.71
N LEU A 235 1.44 19.68 12.89
CA LEU A 235 2.17 19.58 14.16
C LEU A 235 2.47 18.12 14.47
N ASP A 236 3.75 17.78 14.58
CA ASP A 236 4.22 16.51 15.10
C ASP A 236 4.77 16.73 16.52
N ARG A 237 4.27 15.94 17.48
CA ARG A 237 4.73 16.00 18.88
C ARG A 237 6.23 15.77 19.06
N LYS A 238 6.89 15.16 18.08
CA LYS A 238 8.32 14.84 18.14
C LYS A 238 9.21 15.90 17.49
N SER A 239 8.64 16.85 16.74
CA SER A 239 9.35 17.97 16.16
C SER A 239 9.23 19.27 16.99
N VAL A 240 8.53 19.25 18.10
CA VAL A 240 8.27 20.41 18.97
C VAL A 240 8.95 20.25 20.35
N VAL A 241 10.09 19.55 20.40
CA VAL A 241 10.94 19.53 21.60
C VAL A 241 12.32 20.03 21.24
#